data_8b01619d4e96ca44fce31761550284d0
#
_entry.id   8b01619d4e96ca44fce31761550284d0
#
_cell.length_a   1.000
_cell.length_b   1.000
_cell.length_c   1.000
_cell.angle_alpha   90.00
_cell.angle_beta   90.00
_cell.angle_gamma   90.00
#
_symmetry.space_group_name_H-M   'P 1'
#
loop_
_entity.id
_entity.type
_entity.pdbx_description
1 polymer ?
#
loop_
_entity_poly.entity_id
_entity_poly.type
_entity_poly.pdbx_seq_one_letter_code
_entity_poly.pdbx_strand_id
1 'polypeptide(L)'
;REAMSRAVDMEAFLAGLEPQATIEPVGPGSLDRIVQLIAKTNQFKLNPRVFSTDEISKRAEHVLALRLRDRLQDYGIVSVAVLEPGDEVLAIENWVMSCRVFSRRLEYVMRHLISERARKAGVEHLHLVYQQSDRNGLLVDLLPELGFASGGGSGEGAAWVSAADSPDGMPAHHMTIICS
;
A
#
# COMPACT_ATOMS: atom_id res chain seq x y z
N ARG A 1 9.44 -29.28 8.53
CA ARG A 1 9.07 -29.83 7.22
C ARG A 1 7.63 -29.49 6.84
N GLU A 2 6.65 -29.69 7.71
CA GLU A 2 5.23 -29.37 7.41
C GLU A 2 4.96 -27.87 7.17
N ALA A 3 5.56 -26.97 7.94
CA ALA A 3 5.39 -25.51 7.74
C ALA A 3 5.97 -25.05 6.39
N MET A 4 7.10 -25.62 5.99
CA MET A 4 7.75 -25.30 4.72
C MET A 4 6.95 -25.87 3.53
N SER A 5 6.36 -27.05 3.67
CA SER A 5 5.45 -27.63 2.66
C SER A 5 4.20 -26.76 2.49
N ARG A 6 3.56 -26.33 3.57
CA ARG A 6 2.38 -25.45 3.52
C ARG A 6 2.69 -24.08 2.90
N ALA A 7 3.88 -23.54 3.14
CA ALA A 7 4.29 -22.27 2.52
C ALA A 7 4.48 -22.41 1.00
N VAL A 8 5.12 -23.51 0.55
CA VAL A 8 5.29 -23.80 -0.89
C VAL A 8 3.94 -24.05 -1.56
N ASP A 9 3.03 -24.78 -0.91
CA ASP A 9 1.68 -25.03 -1.42
C ASP A 9 0.87 -23.72 -1.54
N MET A 10 1.02 -22.80 -0.57
CA MET A 10 0.37 -21.49 -0.61
C MET A 10 0.93 -20.60 -1.73
N GLU A 11 2.23 -20.59 -1.92
CA GLU A 11 2.85 -19.84 -3.03
C GLU A 11 2.40 -20.35 -4.40
N ALA A 12 2.40 -21.65 -4.59
CA ALA A 12 1.93 -22.28 -5.83
C ALA A 12 0.44 -21.97 -6.08
N PHE A 13 -0.38 -21.99 -5.04
CA PHE A 13 -1.79 -21.62 -5.11
C PHE A 13 -1.97 -20.15 -5.52
N LEU A 14 -1.27 -19.23 -4.86
CA LEU A 14 -1.35 -17.79 -5.17
C LEU A 14 -0.89 -17.49 -6.60
N ALA A 15 0.20 -18.10 -7.05
CA ALA A 15 0.69 -17.97 -8.42
C ALA A 15 -0.33 -18.52 -9.43
N GLY A 16 -0.98 -19.65 -9.13
CA GLY A 16 -2.01 -20.28 -9.98
C GLY A 16 -3.29 -19.46 -10.12
N LEU A 17 -3.52 -18.46 -9.27
CA LEU A 17 -4.63 -17.51 -9.41
C LEU A 17 -4.38 -16.45 -10.49
N GLU A 18 -3.16 -16.32 -10.99
CA GLU A 18 -2.77 -15.32 -12.00
C GLU A 18 -3.21 -13.91 -11.60
N PRO A 19 -2.83 -13.43 -10.40
CA PRO A 19 -3.32 -12.16 -9.91
C PRO A 19 -2.76 -10.99 -10.75
N GLN A 20 -3.62 -10.02 -11.03
CA GLN A 20 -3.31 -8.81 -11.77
C GLN A 20 -3.62 -7.60 -10.91
N ALA A 21 -2.62 -6.76 -10.68
CA ALA A 21 -2.77 -5.48 -10.02
C ALA A 21 -2.76 -4.36 -11.08
N THR A 22 -3.85 -3.63 -11.21
CA THR A 22 -3.97 -2.51 -12.15
C THR A 22 -3.90 -1.19 -11.39
N ILE A 23 -3.05 -0.27 -11.86
CA ILE A 23 -3.04 1.11 -11.36
C ILE A 23 -4.24 1.83 -11.99
N GLU A 24 -5.24 2.12 -11.18
CA GLU A 24 -6.44 2.84 -11.62
C GLU A 24 -6.20 4.34 -11.61
N PRO A 25 -6.48 5.06 -12.69
CA PRO A 25 -6.40 6.51 -12.70
C PRO A 25 -7.45 7.12 -11.76
N VAL A 26 -7.08 8.21 -11.10
CA VAL A 26 -8.01 9.00 -10.30
C VAL A 26 -8.88 9.84 -11.24
N GLY A 27 -10.17 9.55 -11.25
CA GLY A 27 -11.12 10.24 -12.13
C GLY A 27 -12.58 9.94 -11.75
N PRO A 28 -13.55 10.39 -12.53
CA PRO A 28 -14.98 10.27 -12.20
C PRO A 28 -15.43 8.84 -11.88
N GLY A 29 -14.79 7.83 -12.51
CA GLY A 29 -15.16 6.42 -12.31
C GLY A 29 -14.53 5.76 -11.07
N SER A 30 -13.50 6.36 -10.48
CA SER A 30 -12.73 5.76 -9.37
C SER A 30 -12.76 6.61 -8.08
N LEU A 31 -13.00 7.91 -8.19
CA LEU A 31 -12.85 8.88 -7.11
C LEU A 31 -13.69 8.55 -5.87
N ASP A 32 -14.98 8.30 -6.06
CA ASP A 32 -15.88 7.98 -4.93
C ASP A 32 -15.44 6.69 -4.22
N ARG A 33 -14.97 5.69 -4.98
CA ARG A 33 -14.49 4.44 -4.42
C ARG A 33 -13.19 4.62 -3.64
N ILE A 34 -12.28 5.45 -4.13
CA ILE A 34 -11.02 5.80 -3.44
C ILE A 34 -11.33 6.45 -2.09
N VAL A 35 -12.13 7.49 -2.08
CA VAL A 35 -12.52 8.21 -0.86
C VAL A 35 -13.25 7.29 0.13
N GLN A 36 -14.19 6.48 -0.37
CA GLN A 36 -14.91 5.51 0.44
C GLN A 36 -13.97 4.46 1.06
N LEU A 37 -13.00 3.97 0.31
CA LEU A 37 -12.03 2.98 0.82
C LEU A 37 -11.20 3.57 1.95
N ILE A 38 -10.69 4.80 1.79
CA ILE A 38 -9.93 5.50 2.82
C ILE A 38 -10.78 5.71 4.08
N ALA A 39 -12.04 6.10 3.93
CA ALA A 39 -12.92 6.39 5.06
C ALA A 39 -13.34 5.12 5.83
N LYS A 40 -13.60 4.01 5.13
CA LYS A 40 -14.17 2.79 5.73
C LYS A 40 -13.14 1.74 6.16
N THR A 41 -11.87 1.87 5.73
CA THR A 41 -10.82 0.93 6.13
C THR A 41 -10.33 1.24 7.54
N ASN A 42 -10.14 0.19 8.35
CA ASN A 42 -9.70 0.33 9.74
C ASN A 42 -8.51 -0.57 10.12
N GLN A 43 -8.34 -1.73 9.47
CA GLN A 43 -7.29 -2.68 9.84
C GLN A 43 -5.96 -2.35 9.17
N PHE A 44 -5.94 -2.22 7.86
CA PHE A 44 -4.77 -1.71 7.16
C PHE A 44 -5.00 -0.24 6.85
N LYS A 45 -4.64 0.62 7.77
CA LYS A 45 -4.74 2.08 7.66
C LYS A 45 -3.67 2.73 8.53
N LEU A 46 -2.81 3.54 7.95
CA LEU A 46 -1.69 4.15 8.68
C LEU A 46 -2.14 5.08 9.81
N ASN A 47 -3.17 5.86 9.56
CA ASN A 47 -3.65 6.88 10.50
C ASN A 47 -5.11 7.23 10.20
N PRO A 48 -5.83 7.93 11.10
CA PRO A 48 -7.25 8.21 10.95
C PRO A 48 -7.59 9.25 9.89
N ARG A 49 -6.60 9.86 9.23
CA ARG A 49 -6.84 10.89 8.22
C ARG A 49 -7.75 10.36 7.11
N VAL A 50 -8.72 11.17 6.76
CA VAL A 50 -9.62 10.98 5.61
C VAL A 50 -9.44 12.15 4.65
N PHE A 51 -9.91 11.99 3.42
CA PHE A 51 -9.81 12.99 2.37
C PHE A 51 -11.18 13.16 1.73
N SER A 52 -11.51 14.38 1.36
CA SER A 52 -12.66 14.67 0.52
C SER A 52 -12.39 14.32 -0.95
N THR A 53 -13.44 14.23 -1.75
CA THR A 53 -13.32 14.04 -3.20
C THR A 53 -12.52 15.15 -3.87
N ASP A 54 -12.71 16.40 -3.40
CA ASP A 54 -11.97 17.57 -3.92
C ASP A 54 -10.47 17.49 -3.61
N GLU A 55 -10.09 17.08 -2.40
CA GLU A 55 -8.68 16.88 -2.02
C GLU A 55 -8.01 15.79 -2.87
N ILE A 56 -8.66 14.64 -3.05
CA ILE A 56 -8.13 13.55 -3.87
C ILE A 56 -8.04 13.96 -5.34
N SER A 57 -9.05 14.66 -5.86
CA SER A 57 -9.06 15.12 -7.24
C SER A 57 -7.91 16.10 -7.55
N LYS A 58 -7.63 17.04 -6.63
CA LYS A 58 -6.52 17.99 -6.75
C LYS A 58 -5.15 17.35 -6.69
N ARG A 59 -5.05 16.15 -6.11
CA ARG A 59 -3.82 15.38 -5.92
C ARG A 59 -3.79 14.12 -6.79
N ALA A 60 -4.57 14.04 -7.85
CA ALA A 60 -4.77 12.84 -8.64
C ALA A 60 -3.46 12.15 -9.06
N GLU A 61 -2.44 12.92 -9.43
CA GLU A 61 -1.13 12.42 -9.83
C GLU A 61 -0.30 11.84 -8.67
N HIS A 62 -0.64 12.19 -7.42
CA HIS A 62 0.03 11.75 -6.19
C HIS A 62 -0.76 10.65 -5.46
N VAL A 63 -1.80 10.12 -6.07
CA VAL A 63 -2.59 9.02 -5.53
C VAL A 63 -2.32 7.75 -6.33
N LEU A 64 -1.92 6.69 -5.63
CA LEU A 64 -1.83 5.35 -6.17
C LEU A 64 -3.08 4.58 -5.74
N ALA A 65 -3.91 4.18 -6.68
CA ALA A 65 -5.06 3.33 -6.45
C ALA A 65 -4.87 2.01 -7.18
N LEU A 66 -4.94 0.90 -6.45
CA LEU A 66 -4.75 -0.43 -7.00
C LEU A 66 -6.06 -1.20 -7.03
N ARG A 67 -6.39 -1.68 -8.23
CA ARG A 67 -7.42 -2.68 -8.49
C ARG A 67 -6.77 -4.06 -8.52
N LEU A 68 -7.37 -5.02 -7.86
CA LEU A 68 -6.96 -6.41 -7.93
C LEU A 68 -8.00 -7.24 -8.66
N ARG A 69 -7.53 -8.06 -9.59
CA ARG A 69 -8.31 -9.09 -10.26
C ARG A 69 -7.51 -10.39 -10.27
N ASP A 70 -8.18 -11.52 -10.10
CA ASP A 70 -7.59 -12.83 -10.30
C ASP A 70 -8.56 -13.73 -11.11
N ARG A 71 -8.20 -14.99 -11.30
CA ARG A 71 -9.06 -15.95 -12.04
C ARG A 71 -10.43 -16.17 -11.41
N LEU A 72 -10.57 -15.91 -10.12
CA LEU A 72 -11.80 -16.17 -9.38
C LEU A 72 -12.75 -14.97 -9.43
N GLN A 73 -12.20 -13.75 -9.31
CA GLN A 73 -13.04 -12.55 -9.29
C GLN A 73 -12.25 -11.25 -9.50
N ASP A 74 -13.01 -10.19 -9.72
CA ASP A 74 -12.57 -8.80 -9.70
C ASP A 74 -12.94 -8.19 -8.35
N TYR A 75 -11.93 -7.80 -7.58
CA TYR A 75 -12.09 -7.20 -6.25
C TYR A 75 -12.34 -5.70 -6.29
N GLY A 76 -12.18 -5.08 -7.48
CA GLY A 76 -12.22 -3.62 -7.64
C GLY A 76 -11.00 -2.94 -7.01
N ILE A 77 -11.11 -1.63 -6.73
CA ILE A 77 -10.07 -0.87 -6.03
C ILE A 77 -10.02 -1.34 -4.58
N VAL A 78 -8.87 -1.84 -4.16
CA VAL A 78 -8.66 -2.50 -2.86
C VAL A 78 -7.51 -1.93 -2.05
N SER A 79 -6.63 -1.12 -2.65
CA SER A 79 -5.57 -0.42 -1.93
C SER A 79 -5.39 0.99 -2.49
N VAL A 80 -5.15 1.94 -1.61
CA VAL A 80 -4.90 3.35 -1.97
C VAL A 80 -3.78 3.89 -1.11
N ALA A 81 -2.80 4.54 -1.74
CA ALA A 81 -1.79 5.34 -1.07
C ALA A 81 -1.89 6.80 -1.56
N VAL A 82 -1.94 7.72 -0.63
CA VAL A 82 -1.91 9.17 -0.88
C VAL A 82 -0.52 9.66 -0.55
N LEU A 83 0.16 10.21 -1.55
CA LEU A 83 1.55 10.62 -1.48
C LEU A 83 1.65 12.15 -1.49
N GLU A 84 2.71 12.66 -0.88
CA GLU A 84 3.06 14.08 -0.93
C GLU A 84 4.56 14.18 -1.24
N PRO A 85 4.95 14.57 -2.46
CA PRO A 85 6.34 14.79 -2.79
C PRO A 85 6.92 16.00 -2.05
N GLY A 86 8.08 15.81 -1.43
CA GLY A 86 8.90 16.88 -0.87
C GLY A 86 10.24 16.94 -1.56
N ASP A 87 11.12 17.86 -1.14
CA ASP A 87 12.43 18.08 -1.78
C ASP A 87 13.41 16.92 -1.51
N GLU A 88 13.35 16.30 -0.34
CA GLU A 88 14.27 15.24 0.08
C GLU A 88 13.55 13.91 0.35
N VAL A 89 12.25 13.94 0.61
CA VAL A 89 11.47 12.78 1.00
C VAL A 89 10.14 12.71 0.25
N LEU A 90 9.65 11.51 -0.01
CA LEU A 90 8.27 11.26 -0.41
C LEU A 90 7.48 10.86 0.84
N ALA A 91 6.54 11.70 1.25
CA ALA A 91 5.67 11.38 2.37
C ALA A 91 4.48 10.52 1.91
N ILE A 92 4.20 9.47 2.68
CA ILE A 92 2.99 8.66 2.55
C ILE A 92 2.00 9.19 3.58
N GLU A 93 1.10 10.06 3.14
CA GLU A 93 0.14 10.72 4.03
C GLU A 93 -0.91 9.75 4.59
N ASN A 94 -1.32 8.79 3.80
CA ASN A 94 -2.07 7.63 4.26
C ASN A 94 -1.91 6.49 3.26
N TRP A 95 -2.02 5.28 3.76
CA TRP A 95 -2.07 4.06 2.95
C TRP A 95 -3.09 3.11 3.58
N VAL A 96 -4.05 2.69 2.77
CA VAL A 96 -5.11 1.78 3.18
C VAL A 96 -5.19 0.58 2.25
N MET A 97 -5.63 -0.55 2.81
CA MET A 97 -5.89 -1.76 2.04
C MET A 97 -7.09 -2.51 2.61
N SER A 98 -7.96 -2.97 1.74
CA SER A 98 -9.13 -3.77 2.10
C SER A 98 -8.73 -5.10 2.72
N CYS A 99 -9.34 -5.50 3.84
CA CYS A 99 -9.09 -6.80 4.46
C CYS A 99 -9.43 -8.00 3.56
N ARG A 100 -10.25 -7.82 2.53
CA ARG A 100 -10.61 -8.87 1.55
C ARG A 100 -9.43 -9.40 0.76
N VAL A 101 -8.33 -8.64 0.70
CA VAL A 101 -7.13 -8.98 -0.07
C VAL A 101 -5.90 -9.20 0.80
N PHE A 102 -6.08 -9.29 2.11
CA PHE A 102 -5.01 -9.72 3.01
C PHE A 102 -4.50 -11.09 2.55
N SER A 103 -3.26 -11.40 2.77
CA SER A 103 -2.58 -12.60 2.27
C SER A 103 -2.37 -12.70 0.73
N ARG A 104 -2.76 -11.68 -0.03
CA ARG A 104 -2.49 -11.61 -1.49
C ARG A 104 -1.17 -10.93 -1.82
N ARG A 105 -0.43 -10.43 -0.83
CA ARG A 105 0.86 -9.75 -1.01
C ARG A 105 0.76 -8.43 -1.80
N LEU A 106 -0.41 -7.81 -1.82
CA LEU A 106 -0.64 -6.55 -2.54
C LEU A 106 0.11 -5.38 -1.88
N GLU A 107 0.41 -5.48 -0.59
CA GLU A 107 1.25 -4.55 0.17
C GLU A 107 2.66 -4.41 -0.43
N TYR A 108 3.24 -5.50 -0.91
CA TYR A 108 4.56 -5.47 -1.55
C TYR A 108 4.50 -4.82 -2.93
N VAL A 109 3.42 -5.02 -3.68
CA VAL A 109 3.18 -4.33 -4.96
C VAL A 109 3.08 -2.82 -4.72
N MET A 110 2.27 -2.40 -3.75
CA MET A 110 2.13 -0.97 -3.43
C MET A 110 3.46 -0.38 -2.97
N ARG A 111 4.21 -1.09 -2.12
CA ARG A 111 5.53 -0.64 -1.67
C ARG A 111 6.50 -0.44 -2.86
N HIS A 112 6.50 -1.37 -3.81
CA HIS A 112 7.28 -1.25 -5.04
C HIS A 112 6.89 -0.02 -5.87
N LEU A 113 5.60 0.22 -6.06
CA LEU A 113 5.09 1.37 -6.81
C LEU A 113 5.40 2.71 -6.12
N ILE A 114 5.36 2.75 -4.78
CA ILE A 114 5.79 3.91 -4.00
C ILE A 114 7.29 4.17 -4.22
N SER A 115 8.12 3.13 -4.23
CA SER A 115 9.55 3.25 -4.56
C SER A 115 9.78 3.82 -5.96
N GLU A 116 9.00 3.37 -6.94
CA GLU A 116 9.09 3.94 -8.30
C GLU A 116 8.69 5.41 -8.35
N ARG A 117 7.68 5.82 -7.58
CA ARG A 117 7.28 7.23 -7.46
C ARG A 117 8.38 8.08 -6.82
N ALA A 118 9.02 7.60 -5.76
CA ALA A 118 10.14 8.28 -5.11
C ALA A 118 11.32 8.45 -6.08
N ARG A 119 11.68 7.38 -6.82
CA ARG A 119 12.74 7.43 -7.82
C ARG A 119 12.44 8.43 -8.94
N LYS A 120 11.20 8.48 -9.42
CA LYS A 120 10.75 9.47 -10.42
C LYS A 120 10.80 10.90 -9.90
N ALA A 121 10.54 11.09 -8.60
CA ALA A 121 10.65 12.40 -7.94
C ALA A 121 12.10 12.78 -7.60
N GLY A 122 13.06 11.85 -7.74
CA GLY A 122 14.47 12.07 -7.41
C GLY A 122 14.76 12.13 -5.92
N VAL A 123 13.91 11.55 -5.08
CA VAL A 123 14.09 11.53 -3.62
C VAL A 123 14.56 10.15 -3.16
N GLU A 124 15.38 10.15 -2.10
CA GLU A 124 16.06 8.94 -1.62
C GLU A 124 15.38 8.31 -0.39
N HIS A 125 14.42 9.00 0.20
CA HIS A 125 13.77 8.56 1.43
C HIS A 125 12.24 8.59 1.34
N LEU A 126 11.63 7.66 2.06
CA LEU A 126 10.19 7.62 2.32
C LEU A 126 9.95 7.95 3.79
N HIS A 127 8.85 8.63 4.05
CA HIS A 127 8.38 8.96 5.38
C HIS A 127 6.90 8.68 5.51
N LEU A 128 6.48 8.15 6.63
CA LEU A 128 5.07 8.01 6.99
C LEU A 128 4.85 8.25 8.48
N VAL A 129 3.63 8.57 8.84
CA VAL A 129 3.17 8.65 10.23
C VAL A 129 2.19 7.51 10.46
N TYR A 130 2.54 6.61 11.38
CA TYR A 130 1.68 5.54 11.84
C TYR A 130 1.06 5.95 13.18
N GLN A 131 -0.25 5.96 13.24
CA GLN A 131 -1.01 6.16 14.46
C GLN A 131 -1.78 4.88 14.80
N GLN A 132 -1.38 4.27 15.91
CA GLN A 132 -1.98 3.02 16.37
C GLN A 132 -3.44 3.22 16.77
N SER A 133 -4.27 2.26 16.42
CA SER A 133 -5.67 2.14 16.83
C SER A 133 -5.95 0.72 17.32
N ASP A 134 -7.14 0.48 17.86
CA ASP A 134 -7.57 -0.85 18.31
C ASP A 134 -7.62 -1.90 17.18
N ARG A 135 -7.52 -1.49 15.92
CA ARG A 135 -7.76 -2.36 14.77
C ARG A 135 -6.58 -2.49 13.80
N ASN A 136 -5.62 -1.56 13.81
CA ASN A 136 -4.52 -1.52 12.84
C ASN A 136 -3.18 -2.03 13.39
N GLY A 137 -3.19 -2.75 14.50
CA GLY A 137 -1.98 -3.26 15.16
C GLY A 137 -1.11 -4.15 14.27
N LEU A 138 -1.68 -4.80 13.26
CA LEU A 138 -0.93 -5.61 12.29
C LEU A 138 0.19 -4.81 11.57
N LEU A 139 0.04 -3.48 11.46
CA LEU A 139 1.02 -2.64 10.78
C LEU A 139 2.33 -2.50 11.56
N VAL A 140 2.32 -2.70 12.89
CA VAL A 140 3.53 -2.67 13.72
C VAL A 140 4.53 -3.73 13.27
N ASP A 141 4.05 -4.92 12.91
CA ASP A 141 4.89 -6.02 12.43
C ASP A 141 5.17 -5.92 10.93
N LEU A 142 4.21 -5.42 10.16
CA LEU A 142 4.32 -5.36 8.71
C LEU A 142 5.22 -4.21 8.21
N LEU A 143 5.21 -3.04 8.86
CA LEU A 143 6.04 -1.91 8.43
C LEU A 143 7.54 -2.24 8.37
N PRO A 144 8.12 -2.96 9.36
CA PRO A 144 9.51 -3.45 9.25
C PRO A 144 9.73 -4.38 8.06
N GLU A 145 8.79 -5.28 7.76
CA GLU A 145 8.89 -6.18 6.59
C GLU A 145 8.87 -5.41 5.26
N LEU A 146 8.19 -4.26 5.24
CA LEU A 146 8.16 -3.33 4.10
C LEU A 146 9.38 -2.38 4.08
N GLY A 147 10.35 -2.58 4.98
CA GLY A 147 11.59 -1.82 5.04
C GLY A 147 11.51 -0.49 5.77
N PHE A 148 10.44 -0.24 6.51
CA PHE A 148 10.34 0.95 7.33
C PHE A 148 10.94 0.70 8.72
N ALA A 149 11.72 1.65 9.19
CA ALA A 149 12.26 1.69 10.56
C ALA A 149 11.55 2.78 11.35
N SER A 150 11.31 2.53 12.64
CA SER A 150 10.78 3.55 13.53
C SER A 150 11.76 4.70 13.66
N GLY A 151 11.34 5.89 13.27
CA GLY A 151 12.13 7.13 13.39
C GLY A 151 12.05 7.77 14.77
N GLY A 152 11.37 7.11 15.72
CA GLY A 152 11.06 7.69 17.02
C GLY A 152 9.88 8.63 16.97
N GLY A 153 9.36 8.97 18.13
CA GLY A 153 8.22 9.88 18.31
C GLY A 153 7.40 9.44 19.50
N SER A 154 7.10 10.37 20.37
CA SER A 154 6.09 10.24 21.43
C SER A 154 5.03 11.28 21.13
N GLY A 155 3.80 10.89 20.91
CA GLY A 155 2.70 11.80 20.61
C GLY A 155 1.61 11.16 19.74
N GLU A 156 0.92 11.95 18.95
CA GLU A 156 -0.23 11.53 18.14
C GLU A 156 0.12 10.59 16.96
N GLY A 157 1.35 10.08 16.89
CA GLY A 157 1.75 9.11 15.87
C GLY A 157 3.26 8.91 15.86
N ALA A 158 3.69 7.69 15.55
CA ALA A 158 5.11 7.36 15.37
C ALA A 158 5.54 7.64 13.93
N ALA A 159 6.66 8.35 13.78
CA ALA A 159 7.28 8.53 12.46
C ALA A 159 8.02 7.25 12.06
N TRP A 160 7.87 6.86 10.80
CA TRP A 160 8.58 5.74 10.21
C TRP A 160 9.28 6.20 8.93
N VAL A 161 10.48 5.74 8.74
CA VAL A 161 11.32 6.12 7.59
C VAL A 161 11.84 4.87 6.88
N SER A 162 12.06 4.99 5.58
CA SER A 162 12.69 3.95 4.76
C SER A 162 13.53 4.58 3.67
N ALA A 163 14.53 3.85 3.16
CA ALA A 163 15.09 4.19 1.86
C ALA A 163 13.99 4.12 0.78
N ALA A 164 14.12 4.94 -0.25
CA ALA A 164 13.16 4.98 -1.35
C ALA A 164 13.16 3.68 -2.14
N ASP A 165 14.32 3.02 -2.27
CA ASP A 165 14.41 1.72 -2.92
C ASP A 165 13.64 0.65 -2.16
N SER A 166 13.13 -0.32 -2.90
CA SER A 166 12.48 -1.49 -2.28
C SER A 166 13.52 -2.28 -1.49
N PRO A 167 13.16 -2.73 -0.26
CA PRO A 167 14.08 -3.52 0.55
C PRO A 167 14.51 -4.81 -0.17
N ASP A 168 15.76 -5.20 0.01
CA ASP A 168 16.24 -6.51 -0.41
C ASP A 168 15.48 -7.61 0.34
N GLY A 169 15.13 -8.67 -0.38
CA GLY A 169 14.48 -9.84 0.22
C GLY A 169 12.97 -9.70 0.49
N MET A 170 12.31 -8.66 0.00
CA MET A 170 10.85 -8.65 0.02
C MET A 170 10.27 -9.89 -0.67
N PRO A 171 9.23 -10.51 -0.09
CA PRO A 171 8.58 -11.65 -0.72
C PRO A 171 8.09 -11.34 -2.13
N ALA A 172 8.22 -12.30 -3.04
CA ALA A 172 7.64 -12.17 -4.37
C ALA A 172 6.12 -12.06 -4.27
N HIS A 173 5.52 -11.14 -5.00
CA HIS A 173 4.06 -10.92 -4.98
C HIS A 173 3.32 -11.73 -6.04
N HIS A 174 4.02 -12.32 -7.01
CA HIS A 174 3.47 -13.11 -8.12
C HIS A 174 2.39 -12.39 -8.96
N MET A 175 2.30 -11.08 -8.88
CA MET A 175 1.30 -10.29 -9.59
C MET A 175 1.86 -9.69 -10.87
N THR A 176 1.04 -9.69 -11.92
CA THR A 176 1.27 -8.85 -13.09
C THR A 176 0.79 -7.44 -12.78
N ILE A 177 1.69 -6.45 -12.90
CA ILE A 177 1.34 -5.03 -12.70
C ILE A 177 0.97 -4.44 -14.05
N ILE A 178 -0.23 -3.85 -14.13
CA ILE A 178 -0.76 -3.21 -15.33
C ILE A 178 -0.85 -1.70 -15.07
N CYS A 179 -0.15 -0.93 -15.90
CA CYS A 179 -0.28 0.53 -15.92
C CYS A 179 -1.33 0.89 -16.97
N SER A 180 -2.42 1.52 -16.58
CA SER A 180 -3.48 2.02 -17.46
C SER A 180 -3.17 3.42 -17.97
#